data_02760067096003ce59f116b4ef83758d
#
_entry.id   02760067096003ce59f116b4ef83758d
#
_cell.length_a   1.000
_cell.length_b   1.000
_cell.length_c   1.000
_cell.angle_alpha   90.00
_cell.angle_beta   90.00
_cell.angle_gamma   90.00
#
_symmetry.space_group_name_H-M   'P 1'
#
loop_
_entity.id
_entity.type
_entity.pdbx_description
1 polymer ?
#
loop_
_entity_poly.entity_id
_entity_poly.type
_entity_poly.pdbx_seq_one_letter_code
_entity_poly.pdbx_strand_id
1 'polypeptide(L)'
;MISKREKLQYVCTFVTDILSLALSIALGWLVVDGLLGKVGNYTAPDLIQAFCLLMLAYLLTFLTFDQSENITVRPWKRELKISVKFNLILTLINSAGLLLTKAPLLSSRYFLVAVPVINVVLMTVFHSVLKKLLTTTRKKNSMESLVGVVTTGEDAGAMVRELQRDWSKRLTGIALLEIPEEQIGGQIEGVDIKANYDTFMDWLRQAALDEVYVDIPMDSGDSFVPYLKEMELSLIHISEPTRRS
;
A
#
# COMPACT_ATOMS: atom_id res chain seq x y z
N MET A 1 15.21 1.42 -0.57
CA MET A 1 15.20 0.46 0.58
C MET A 1 13.76 0.34 1.06
N ILE A 2 13.12 -0.84 1.03
CA ILE A 2 11.71 -1.02 1.41
C ILE A 2 11.60 -0.82 2.92
N SER A 3 10.74 0.09 3.37
CA SER A 3 10.55 0.39 4.79
C SER A 3 10.05 -0.84 5.56
N LYS A 4 10.34 -0.94 6.87
CA LYS A 4 9.81 -2.04 7.72
C LYS A 4 8.28 -2.12 7.66
N ARG A 5 7.62 -0.98 7.42
CA ARG A 5 6.16 -0.84 7.32
C ARG A 5 5.60 -1.44 6.03
N GLU A 6 6.26 -1.16 4.91
CA GLU A 6 5.89 -1.75 3.62
C GLU A 6 6.04 -3.27 3.66
N LYS A 7 7.12 -3.78 4.26
CA LYS A 7 7.31 -5.23 4.45
C LYS A 7 6.17 -5.85 5.27
N LEU A 8 5.77 -5.22 6.37
CA LEU A 8 4.64 -5.70 7.18
C LEU A 8 3.34 -5.68 6.39
N GLN A 9 3.10 -4.61 5.64
CA GLN A 9 1.91 -4.47 4.80
C GLN A 9 1.88 -5.55 3.71
N TYR A 10 3.01 -5.82 3.05
CA TYR A 10 3.16 -6.91 2.07
C TYR A 10 2.82 -8.27 2.68
N VAL A 11 3.41 -8.59 3.84
CA VAL A 11 3.17 -9.86 4.53
C VAL A 11 1.71 -10.00 4.95
N CYS A 12 1.12 -8.94 5.53
CA CYS A 12 -0.29 -8.97 5.94
C CYS A 12 -1.22 -9.14 4.73
N THR A 13 -0.96 -8.46 3.62
CA THR A 13 -1.75 -8.61 2.38
C THR A 13 -1.63 -10.03 1.84
N PHE A 14 -0.41 -10.56 1.74
CA PHE A 14 -0.15 -11.92 1.29
C PHE A 14 -0.90 -12.98 2.13
N VAL A 15 -0.83 -12.89 3.46
CA VAL A 15 -1.54 -13.81 4.36
C VAL A 15 -3.06 -13.68 4.19
N THR A 16 -3.56 -12.46 4.08
CA THR A 16 -4.99 -12.18 3.89
C THR A 16 -5.50 -12.75 2.58
N ASP A 17 -4.73 -12.66 1.51
CA ASP A 17 -5.06 -13.21 0.20
C ASP A 17 -5.11 -14.74 0.21
N ILE A 18 -4.12 -15.38 0.82
CA ILE A 18 -4.12 -16.86 0.97
C ILE A 18 -5.36 -17.31 1.76
N LEU A 19 -5.72 -16.62 2.82
CA LEU A 19 -6.91 -16.92 3.60
C LEU A 19 -8.19 -16.75 2.78
N SER A 20 -8.29 -15.65 2.00
CA SER A 20 -9.44 -15.42 1.11
C SER A 20 -9.55 -16.51 0.06
N LEU A 21 -8.43 -16.93 -0.54
CA LEU A 21 -8.39 -17.96 -1.56
C LEU A 21 -8.77 -19.33 -0.98
N ALA A 22 -8.22 -19.72 0.18
CA ALA A 22 -8.58 -20.96 0.85
C ALA A 22 -10.07 -21.02 1.18
N LEU A 23 -10.62 -19.92 1.71
CA LEU A 23 -12.04 -19.83 2.00
C LEU A 23 -12.90 -19.84 0.74
N SER A 24 -12.46 -19.20 -0.35
CA SER A 24 -13.17 -19.21 -1.63
C SER A 24 -13.24 -20.61 -2.26
N ILE A 25 -12.19 -21.43 -2.10
CA ILE A 25 -12.18 -22.84 -2.52
C ILE A 25 -13.20 -23.64 -1.70
N ALA A 26 -13.18 -23.48 -0.37
CA ALA A 26 -14.10 -24.19 0.50
C ALA A 26 -15.57 -23.80 0.21
N LEU A 27 -15.86 -22.52 0.07
CA LEU A 27 -17.21 -22.05 -0.29
C LEU A 27 -17.60 -22.43 -1.71
N GLY A 28 -16.68 -22.35 -2.65
CA GLY A 28 -16.88 -22.82 -4.02
C GLY A 28 -17.25 -24.30 -4.08
N TRP A 29 -16.57 -25.12 -3.28
CA TRP A 29 -16.93 -26.53 -3.11
C TRP A 29 -18.36 -26.70 -2.57
N LEU A 30 -18.68 -26.04 -1.48
CA LEU A 30 -20.03 -26.11 -0.88
C LEU A 30 -21.13 -25.67 -1.84
N VAL A 31 -20.89 -24.62 -2.65
CA VAL A 31 -21.86 -24.13 -3.65
C VAL A 31 -22.01 -25.14 -4.79
N VAL A 32 -20.91 -25.64 -5.34
CA VAL A 32 -20.95 -26.50 -6.54
C VAL A 32 -21.42 -27.91 -6.17
N ASP A 33 -21.02 -28.45 -5.04
CA ASP A 33 -21.45 -29.77 -4.57
C ASP A 33 -22.84 -29.72 -3.92
N GLY A 34 -22.99 -28.86 -2.90
CA GLY A 34 -24.20 -28.82 -2.08
C GLY A 34 -25.44 -28.26 -2.81
N LEU A 35 -25.28 -27.26 -3.70
CA LEU A 35 -26.40 -26.67 -4.41
C LEU A 35 -26.62 -27.23 -5.82
N LEU A 36 -25.54 -27.59 -6.51
CA LEU A 36 -25.63 -28.00 -7.91
C LEU A 36 -25.42 -29.50 -8.11
N GLY A 37 -24.88 -30.22 -7.12
CA GLY A 37 -24.56 -31.66 -7.24
C GLY A 37 -23.61 -31.98 -8.41
N LYS A 38 -22.73 -31.04 -8.78
CA LYS A 38 -21.90 -31.09 -9.98
C LYS A 38 -20.41 -31.14 -9.71
N VAL A 39 -19.99 -31.51 -8.51
CA VAL A 39 -18.60 -31.84 -8.23
C VAL A 39 -18.36 -33.25 -8.75
N GLY A 40 -17.37 -33.38 -9.63
CA GLY A 40 -16.93 -34.70 -10.10
C GLY A 40 -16.26 -35.51 -8.99
N ASN A 41 -16.12 -36.84 -9.19
CA ASN A 41 -15.36 -37.69 -8.30
C ASN A 41 -13.86 -37.37 -8.44
N TYR A 42 -13.35 -36.50 -7.54
CA TYR A 42 -11.92 -36.18 -7.49
C TYR A 42 -11.23 -36.98 -6.41
N THR A 43 -10.04 -37.46 -6.72
CA THR A 43 -9.19 -38.13 -5.74
C THR A 43 -8.36 -37.10 -4.95
N ALA A 44 -7.83 -37.50 -3.80
CA ALA A 44 -6.96 -36.60 -3.01
C ALA A 44 -5.74 -36.09 -3.80
N PRO A 45 -5.05 -36.91 -4.63
CA PRO A 45 -3.99 -36.42 -5.51
C PRO A 45 -4.44 -35.32 -6.49
N ASP A 46 -5.65 -35.44 -7.07
CA ASP A 46 -6.18 -34.43 -8.02
C ASP A 46 -6.38 -33.07 -7.33
N LEU A 47 -6.89 -33.09 -6.10
CA LEU A 47 -7.08 -31.87 -5.30
C LEU A 47 -5.75 -31.24 -4.89
N ILE A 48 -4.76 -32.05 -4.52
CA ILE A 48 -3.40 -31.58 -4.20
C ILE A 48 -2.77 -30.92 -5.44
N GLN A 49 -2.86 -31.58 -6.60
CA GLN A 49 -2.33 -31.02 -7.86
C GLN A 49 -2.99 -29.67 -8.20
N ALA A 50 -4.31 -29.61 -8.10
CA ALA A 50 -5.05 -28.38 -8.37
C ALA A 50 -4.68 -27.25 -7.38
N PHE A 51 -4.50 -27.57 -6.11
CA PHE A 51 -4.07 -26.63 -5.10
C PHE A 51 -2.65 -26.13 -5.37
N CYS A 52 -1.71 -26.99 -5.71
CA CYS A 52 -0.35 -26.59 -6.07
C CYS A 52 -0.32 -25.68 -7.28
N LEU A 53 -1.11 -25.98 -8.31
CA LEU A 53 -1.23 -25.14 -9.52
C LEU A 53 -1.83 -23.77 -9.18
N LEU A 54 -2.85 -23.75 -8.35
CA LEU A 54 -3.47 -22.49 -7.92
C LEU A 54 -2.52 -21.64 -7.08
N MET A 55 -1.74 -22.25 -6.18
CA MET A 55 -0.70 -21.55 -5.41
C MET A 55 0.40 -21.00 -6.31
N LEU A 56 0.83 -21.77 -7.30
CA LEU A 56 1.82 -21.30 -8.28
C LEU A 56 1.26 -20.12 -9.10
N ALA A 57 0.02 -20.24 -9.58
CA ALA A 57 -0.66 -19.18 -10.32
C ALA A 57 -0.83 -17.91 -9.45
N TYR A 58 -1.15 -18.08 -8.15
CA TYR A 58 -1.23 -16.98 -7.21
C TYR A 58 0.12 -16.29 -7.05
N LEU A 59 1.20 -17.02 -6.82
CA LEU A 59 2.54 -16.46 -6.68
C LEU A 59 2.97 -15.70 -7.93
N LEU A 60 2.75 -16.26 -9.12
CA LEU A 60 3.04 -15.58 -10.38
C LEU A 60 2.23 -14.29 -10.54
N THR A 61 0.94 -14.32 -10.20
CA THR A 61 0.08 -13.15 -10.25
C THR A 61 0.52 -12.09 -9.25
N PHE A 62 0.86 -12.49 -8.04
CA PHE A 62 1.32 -11.60 -6.97
C PHE A 62 2.65 -10.91 -7.31
N LEU A 63 3.58 -11.63 -7.94
CA LEU A 63 4.86 -11.07 -8.38
C LEU A 63 4.73 -10.11 -9.57
N THR A 64 3.75 -10.35 -10.45
CA THR A 64 3.54 -9.52 -11.65
C THR A 64 2.63 -8.33 -11.41
N PHE A 65 1.80 -8.40 -10.38
CA PHE A 65 0.77 -7.40 -10.09
C PHE A 65 0.86 -6.94 -8.63
N ASP A 66 1.47 -5.76 -8.43
CA ASP A 66 1.57 -5.17 -7.09
C ASP A 66 0.21 -4.65 -6.61
N GLN A 67 -0.46 -5.49 -5.83
CA GLN A 67 -1.74 -5.14 -5.23
C GLN A 67 -1.61 -4.56 -3.82
N SER A 68 -0.43 -4.61 -3.21
CA SER A 68 -0.19 -4.13 -1.85
C SER A 68 0.05 -2.63 -1.79
N GLU A 69 0.41 -2.01 -2.93
CA GLU A 69 0.71 -0.58 -3.00
C GLU A 69 -0.48 0.27 -2.55
N ASN A 70 -0.25 1.13 -1.57
CA ASN A 70 -1.23 2.08 -1.03
C ASN A 70 -2.58 1.48 -0.54
N ILE A 71 -2.61 0.21 -0.10
CA ILE A 71 -3.85 -0.48 0.34
C ILE A 71 -4.60 0.31 1.42
N THR A 72 -3.89 1.05 2.28
CA THR A 72 -4.47 1.79 3.40
C THR A 72 -5.24 3.04 2.97
N VAL A 73 -4.93 3.62 1.81
CA VAL A 73 -5.51 4.89 1.33
C VAL A 73 -6.56 4.68 0.22
N ARG A 74 -6.62 3.49 -0.39
CA ARG A 74 -7.51 3.23 -1.53
C ARG A 74 -9.00 3.30 -1.16
N PRO A 75 -9.86 3.95 -1.97
CA PRO A 75 -11.30 3.85 -1.83
C PRO A 75 -11.79 2.44 -2.20
N TRP A 76 -12.91 1.99 -1.63
CA TRP A 76 -13.46 0.65 -1.83
C TRP A 76 -13.72 0.29 -3.32
N LYS A 77 -14.13 1.28 -4.13
CA LYS A 77 -14.35 1.08 -5.58
C LYS A 77 -13.05 0.72 -6.32
N ARG A 78 -11.93 1.32 -5.91
CA ARG A 78 -10.60 1.00 -6.48
C ARG A 78 -10.16 -0.38 -6.03
N GLU A 79 -10.43 -0.73 -4.78
CA GLU A 79 -10.13 -2.05 -4.22
C GLU A 79 -10.87 -3.15 -4.99
N LEU A 80 -12.16 -2.99 -5.23
CA LEU A 80 -12.95 -3.94 -6.03
C LEU A 80 -12.37 -4.11 -7.44
N LYS A 81 -12.01 -3.01 -8.12
CA LYS A 81 -11.38 -3.08 -9.45
C LYS A 81 -10.07 -3.87 -9.44
N ILE A 82 -9.24 -3.67 -8.42
CA ILE A 82 -7.97 -4.38 -8.25
C ILE A 82 -8.23 -5.86 -8.01
N SER A 83 -9.15 -6.20 -7.10
CA SER A 83 -9.54 -7.58 -6.81
C SER A 83 -10.09 -8.30 -8.06
N VAL A 84 -10.91 -7.64 -8.85
CA VAL A 84 -11.42 -8.19 -10.13
C VAL A 84 -10.26 -8.44 -11.10
N LYS A 85 -9.40 -7.44 -11.32
CA LYS A 85 -8.26 -7.56 -12.24
C LYS A 85 -7.30 -8.67 -11.81
N PHE A 86 -6.98 -8.74 -10.52
CA PHE A 86 -6.13 -9.78 -9.96
C PHE A 86 -6.73 -11.18 -10.18
N ASN A 87 -8.01 -11.36 -9.86
CA ASN A 87 -8.67 -12.65 -10.04
C ASN A 87 -8.84 -13.06 -11.50
N LEU A 88 -8.99 -12.13 -12.43
CA LEU A 88 -8.98 -12.43 -13.85
C LEU A 88 -7.62 -12.99 -14.30
N ILE A 89 -6.53 -12.33 -13.92
CA ILE A 89 -5.17 -12.78 -14.24
C ILE A 89 -4.91 -14.15 -13.59
N LEU A 90 -5.22 -14.28 -12.30
CA LEU A 90 -5.09 -15.53 -11.56
C LEU A 90 -5.85 -16.68 -12.24
N THR A 91 -7.09 -16.44 -12.65
CA THR A 91 -7.91 -17.45 -13.33
C THR A 91 -7.33 -17.84 -14.68
N LEU A 92 -6.82 -16.88 -15.45
CA LEU A 92 -6.16 -17.17 -16.75
C LEU A 92 -4.92 -18.04 -16.56
N ILE A 93 -4.03 -17.67 -15.63
CA ILE A 93 -2.80 -18.42 -15.35
C ILE A 93 -3.15 -19.83 -14.82
N ASN A 94 -4.09 -19.91 -13.88
CA ASN A 94 -4.51 -21.19 -13.32
C ASN A 94 -5.16 -22.10 -14.38
N SER A 95 -6.04 -21.55 -15.23
CA SER A 95 -6.67 -22.31 -16.32
C SER A 95 -5.64 -22.83 -17.32
N ALA A 96 -4.64 -22.02 -17.67
CA ALA A 96 -3.55 -22.46 -18.53
C ALA A 96 -2.74 -23.60 -17.88
N GLY A 97 -2.44 -23.50 -16.59
CA GLY A 97 -1.78 -24.57 -15.82
C GLY A 97 -2.57 -25.86 -15.78
N LEU A 98 -3.89 -25.79 -15.54
CA LEU A 98 -4.77 -26.95 -15.55
C LEU A 98 -4.87 -27.61 -16.94
N LEU A 99 -4.89 -26.80 -18.02
CA LEU A 99 -4.86 -27.30 -19.40
C LEU A 99 -3.55 -28.02 -19.73
N LEU A 100 -2.42 -27.41 -19.40
CA LEU A 100 -1.09 -27.99 -19.66
C LEU A 100 -0.86 -29.31 -18.93
N THR A 101 -1.35 -29.40 -17.70
CA THR A 101 -1.21 -30.61 -16.86
C THR A 101 -2.34 -31.62 -17.09
N LYS A 102 -3.34 -31.31 -17.92
CA LYS A 102 -4.54 -32.14 -18.15
C LYS A 102 -5.23 -32.51 -16.83
N ALA A 103 -5.22 -31.59 -15.86
CA ALA A 103 -5.77 -31.83 -14.53
C ALA A 103 -7.28 -32.10 -14.58
N PRO A 104 -7.79 -33.12 -13.87
CA PRO A 104 -9.20 -33.50 -13.89
C PRO A 104 -10.16 -32.38 -13.48
N LEU A 105 -9.70 -31.46 -12.63
CA LEU A 105 -10.48 -30.33 -12.11
C LEU A 105 -10.94 -29.35 -13.21
N LEU A 106 -10.30 -29.38 -14.38
CA LEU A 106 -10.70 -28.60 -15.56
C LEU A 106 -12.11 -29.00 -16.04
N SER A 107 -12.57 -30.22 -15.77
CA SER A 107 -13.89 -30.71 -16.16
C SER A 107 -15.05 -30.00 -15.42
N SER A 108 -14.80 -29.44 -14.25
CA SER A 108 -15.80 -28.69 -13.49
C SER A 108 -15.84 -27.19 -13.84
N ARG A 109 -16.53 -26.86 -14.91
CA ARG A 109 -16.77 -25.47 -15.36
C ARG A 109 -17.36 -24.58 -14.25
N TYR A 110 -18.23 -25.15 -13.43
CA TYR A 110 -18.87 -24.43 -12.32
C TYR A 110 -17.88 -24.03 -11.26
N PHE A 111 -16.93 -24.90 -10.93
CA PHE A 111 -15.89 -24.62 -9.93
C PHE A 111 -14.92 -23.53 -10.43
N LEU A 112 -14.52 -23.60 -11.71
CA LEU A 112 -13.64 -22.61 -12.32
C LEU A 112 -14.25 -21.18 -12.36
N VAL A 113 -15.57 -21.07 -12.36
CA VAL A 113 -16.25 -19.76 -12.29
C VAL A 113 -16.59 -19.37 -10.86
N ALA A 114 -17.07 -20.30 -10.04
CA ALA A 114 -17.50 -20.01 -8.67
C ALA A 114 -16.36 -19.51 -7.77
N VAL A 115 -15.22 -20.17 -7.82
CA VAL A 115 -14.08 -19.81 -6.96
C VAL A 115 -13.59 -18.38 -7.21
N PRO A 116 -13.29 -17.94 -8.44
CA PRO A 116 -12.88 -16.56 -8.69
C PRO A 116 -13.93 -15.52 -8.29
N VAL A 117 -15.20 -15.78 -8.55
CA VAL A 117 -16.29 -14.86 -8.18
C VAL A 117 -16.38 -14.69 -6.66
N ILE A 118 -16.37 -15.81 -5.93
CA ILE A 118 -16.38 -15.78 -4.48
C ILE A 118 -15.11 -15.10 -3.95
N ASN A 119 -13.94 -15.38 -4.56
CA ASN A 119 -12.67 -14.79 -4.12
C ASN A 119 -12.62 -13.27 -4.32
N VAL A 120 -13.19 -12.74 -5.40
CA VAL A 120 -13.30 -11.28 -5.58
C VAL A 120 -14.04 -10.64 -4.42
N VAL A 121 -15.15 -11.23 -3.99
CA VAL A 121 -15.94 -10.71 -2.87
C VAL A 121 -15.15 -10.81 -1.56
N LEU A 122 -14.62 -11.99 -1.26
CA LEU A 122 -13.86 -12.24 -0.03
C LEU A 122 -12.61 -11.36 0.05
N MET A 123 -11.84 -11.28 -1.02
CA MET A 123 -10.64 -10.46 -1.10
C MET A 123 -10.96 -8.98 -0.85
N THR A 124 -12.02 -8.45 -1.48
CA THR A 124 -12.46 -7.06 -1.27
C THR A 124 -12.85 -6.81 0.19
N VAL A 125 -13.59 -7.74 0.80
CA VAL A 125 -14.00 -7.66 2.22
C VAL A 125 -12.77 -7.76 3.13
N PHE A 126 -11.91 -8.75 2.92
CA PHE A 126 -10.73 -8.98 3.74
C PHE A 126 -9.73 -7.82 3.67
N HIS A 127 -9.50 -7.26 2.49
CA HIS A 127 -8.67 -6.06 2.34
C HIS A 127 -9.28 -4.86 3.06
N SER A 128 -10.62 -4.72 3.02
CA SER A 128 -11.31 -3.65 3.76
C SER A 128 -11.15 -3.82 5.28
N VAL A 129 -11.23 -5.05 5.78
CA VAL A 129 -10.99 -5.38 7.19
C VAL A 129 -9.52 -5.15 7.54
N LEU A 130 -8.58 -5.65 6.73
CA LEU A 130 -7.14 -5.44 6.93
C LEU A 130 -6.81 -3.96 6.98
N LYS A 131 -7.34 -3.17 6.06
CA LYS A 131 -7.20 -1.72 6.07
C LYS A 131 -7.65 -1.13 7.40
N LYS A 132 -8.85 -1.50 7.88
CA LYS A 132 -9.38 -1.01 9.15
C LYS A 132 -8.50 -1.43 10.35
N LEU A 133 -8.01 -2.67 10.36
CA LEU A 133 -7.10 -3.16 11.39
C LEU A 133 -5.78 -2.39 11.39
N LEU A 134 -5.14 -2.24 10.22
CA LEU A 134 -3.89 -1.50 10.09
C LEU A 134 -4.06 -0.04 10.53
N THR A 135 -5.15 0.63 10.13
CA THR A 135 -5.43 2.00 10.51
C THR A 135 -5.68 2.15 12.02
N THR A 136 -6.45 1.23 12.61
CA THR A 136 -6.78 1.29 14.05
C THR A 136 -5.57 0.98 14.92
N THR A 137 -4.78 -0.03 14.55
CA THR A 137 -3.56 -0.42 15.29
C THR A 137 -2.50 0.68 15.25
N ARG A 138 -2.35 1.34 14.09
CA ARG A 138 -1.43 2.48 13.94
C ARG A 138 -1.83 3.67 14.80
N LYS A 139 -3.13 4.00 14.84
CA LYS A 139 -3.66 5.08 15.70
C LYS A 139 -3.42 4.82 17.19
N LYS A 140 -3.49 3.55 17.61
CA LYS A 140 -3.31 3.16 19.01
C LYS A 140 -1.83 3.09 19.44
N ASN A 141 -0.92 2.79 18.52
CA ASN A 141 0.49 2.53 18.85
C ASN A 141 1.45 3.69 18.51
N SER A 142 0.96 4.91 18.24
CA SER A 142 1.80 6.07 17.85
C SER A 142 2.80 5.73 16.71
N MET A 143 2.44 4.84 15.82
CA MET A 143 3.27 4.44 14.66
C MET A 143 3.12 5.43 13.49
N GLU A 144 2.79 6.67 13.78
CA GLU A 144 2.81 7.76 12.80
C GLU A 144 4.28 8.11 12.50
N SER A 145 4.64 8.24 11.22
CA SER A 145 5.95 8.82 10.87
C SER A 145 5.94 10.29 11.26
N LEU A 146 6.92 10.69 12.03
CA LEU A 146 7.15 12.10 12.31
C LEU A 146 7.76 12.75 11.07
N VAL A 147 7.01 13.68 10.49
CA VAL A 147 7.35 14.30 9.21
C VAL A 147 7.65 15.78 9.42
N GLY A 148 8.78 16.21 8.87
CA GLY A 148 9.12 17.61 8.69
C GLY A 148 8.87 18.04 7.24
N VAL A 149 8.52 19.30 7.05
CA VAL A 149 8.37 19.92 5.72
C VAL A 149 9.35 21.06 5.58
N VAL A 150 10.07 21.11 4.47
CA VAL A 150 10.97 22.22 4.10
C VAL A 150 10.48 22.75 2.75
N THR A 151 10.00 23.99 2.72
CA THR A 151 9.38 24.56 1.52
C THR A 151 9.47 26.09 1.51
N THR A 152 9.04 26.70 0.41
CA THR A 152 8.82 28.13 0.28
C THR A 152 7.39 28.52 0.66
N GLY A 153 7.13 29.80 0.89
CA GLY A 153 5.83 30.27 1.40
C GLY A 153 4.63 29.98 0.50
N GLU A 154 4.83 29.97 -0.83
CA GLU A 154 3.74 29.84 -1.81
C GLU A 154 3.09 28.43 -1.79
N ASP A 155 3.88 27.38 -1.71
CA ASP A 155 3.42 25.99 -1.82
C ASP A 155 3.13 25.32 -0.46
N ALA A 156 3.53 25.95 0.64
CA ALA A 156 3.45 25.38 1.98
C ALA A 156 2.04 24.89 2.37
N GLY A 157 1.01 25.68 2.12
CA GLY A 157 -0.36 25.32 2.48
C GLY A 157 -0.92 24.14 1.66
N ALA A 158 -0.56 24.05 0.37
CA ALA A 158 -0.97 22.93 -0.49
C ALA A 158 -0.31 21.63 -0.04
N MET A 159 0.98 21.68 0.22
CA MET A 159 1.78 20.55 0.67
C MET A 159 1.34 20.02 2.04
N VAL A 160 1.09 20.90 2.99
CA VAL A 160 0.57 20.53 4.32
C VAL A 160 -0.76 19.83 4.20
N ARG A 161 -1.71 20.35 3.41
CA ARG A 161 -3.02 19.71 3.19
C ARG A 161 -2.89 18.33 2.53
N GLU A 162 -1.96 18.15 1.60
CA GLU A 162 -1.73 16.86 0.97
C GLU A 162 -1.15 15.84 1.95
N LEU A 163 -0.16 16.23 2.74
CA LEU A 163 0.45 15.37 3.75
C LEU A 163 -0.50 15.04 4.90
N GLN A 164 -1.38 15.99 5.32
CA GLN A 164 -2.39 15.74 6.33
C GLN A 164 -3.48 14.73 5.89
N ARG A 165 -3.69 14.56 4.59
CA ARG A 165 -4.59 13.51 4.08
C ARG A 165 -4.02 12.10 4.29
N ASP A 166 -2.72 11.99 4.43
CA ASP A 166 -2.05 10.75 4.76
C ASP A 166 -1.97 10.57 6.28
N TRP A 167 -2.98 9.92 6.83
CA TRP A 167 -3.11 9.62 8.26
C TRP A 167 -1.93 8.80 8.84
N SER A 168 -1.02 8.27 8.02
CA SER A 168 0.19 7.57 8.45
C SER A 168 1.32 8.53 8.82
N LYS A 169 1.15 9.83 8.54
CA LYS A 169 2.12 10.89 8.74
C LYS A 169 1.63 11.87 9.78
N ARG A 170 2.50 12.19 10.72
CA ARG A 170 2.27 13.25 11.69
C ARG A 170 3.22 14.40 11.39
N LEU A 171 2.68 15.51 10.94
CA LEU A 171 3.46 16.72 10.73
C LEU A 171 3.92 17.29 12.07
N THR A 172 5.24 17.38 12.25
CA THR A 172 5.87 17.89 13.47
C THR A 172 6.14 19.38 13.38
N GLY A 173 6.35 19.89 12.16
CA GLY A 173 6.61 21.29 11.90
C GLY A 173 6.99 21.55 10.44
N ILE A 174 7.06 22.84 10.13
CA ILE A 174 7.40 23.35 8.81
C ILE A 174 8.63 24.26 8.95
N ALA A 175 9.60 24.10 8.07
CA ALA A 175 10.64 25.08 7.82
C ALA A 175 10.27 25.88 6.57
N LEU A 176 10.03 27.16 6.73
CA LEU A 176 9.79 28.08 5.63
C LEU A 176 11.06 28.87 5.32
N LEU A 177 11.62 28.68 4.13
CA LEU A 177 12.93 29.24 3.81
C LEU A 177 12.93 30.76 3.59
N GLU A 178 11.79 31.32 3.22
CA GLU A 178 11.69 32.74 2.78
C GLU A 178 11.13 33.67 3.85
N ILE A 179 10.99 33.22 5.10
CA ILE A 179 10.42 34.04 6.15
C ILE A 179 11.48 34.66 7.06
N PRO A 180 11.26 35.89 7.56
CA PRO A 180 12.07 36.47 8.62
C PRO A 180 11.87 35.72 9.95
N GLU A 181 12.84 35.83 10.85
CA GLU A 181 12.85 35.14 12.13
C GLU A 181 11.61 35.44 13.00
N GLU A 182 11.07 36.64 12.87
CA GLU A 182 9.89 37.11 13.60
C GLU A 182 8.61 36.31 13.30
N GLN A 183 8.55 35.59 12.19
CA GLN A 183 7.40 34.78 11.78
C GLN A 183 7.53 33.30 12.22
N ILE A 184 8.64 32.92 12.81
CA ILE A 184 8.80 31.61 13.44
C ILE A 184 7.82 31.50 14.61
N GLY A 185 7.12 30.37 14.71
CA GLY A 185 6.03 30.17 15.70
C GLY A 185 4.64 30.46 15.15
N GLY A 186 4.53 31.00 13.92
CA GLY A 186 3.26 31.05 13.19
C GLY A 186 2.75 29.64 12.83
N GLN A 187 1.54 29.58 12.27
CA GLN A 187 0.92 28.31 11.85
C GLN A 187 0.43 28.35 10.41
N ILE A 188 0.62 27.27 9.68
CA ILE A 188 0.02 27.04 8.36
C ILE A 188 -0.82 25.77 8.43
N GLU A 189 -2.12 25.88 8.13
CA GLU A 189 -3.08 24.77 8.19
C GLU A 189 -3.01 24.00 9.55
N GLY A 190 -2.76 24.73 10.65
CA GLY A 190 -2.66 24.15 11.99
C GLY A 190 -1.34 23.46 12.33
N VAL A 191 -0.32 23.59 11.47
CA VAL A 191 1.04 23.09 11.72
C VAL A 191 1.97 24.26 12.00
N ASP A 192 2.77 24.16 13.08
CA ASP A 192 3.68 25.21 13.51
C ASP A 192 4.84 25.41 12.54
N ILE A 193 5.20 26.65 12.27
CA ILE A 193 6.44 27.04 11.61
C ILE A 193 7.55 26.99 12.65
N LYS A 194 8.53 26.10 12.48
CA LYS A 194 9.58 25.83 13.45
C LYS A 194 10.92 26.46 13.09
N ALA A 195 11.14 26.73 11.81
CA ALA A 195 12.44 27.21 11.34
C ALA A 195 12.31 28.07 10.05
N ASN A 196 13.30 28.89 9.81
CA ASN A 196 13.57 29.59 8.57
C ASN A 196 14.85 29.05 7.90
N TYR A 197 15.36 29.76 6.85
CA TYR A 197 16.58 29.36 6.14
C TYR A 197 17.81 29.18 7.04
N ASP A 198 17.98 30.05 8.03
CA ASP A 198 19.15 30.03 8.90
C ASP A 198 19.11 28.93 9.98
N THR A 199 17.90 28.55 10.38
CA THR A 199 17.69 27.65 11.54
C THR A 199 17.14 26.26 11.17
N PHE A 200 16.76 26.01 9.90
CA PHE A 200 16.10 24.76 9.51
C PHE A 200 16.98 23.51 9.72
N MET A 201 18.30 23.61 9.47
CA MET A 201 19.20 22.47 9.67
C MET A 201 19.33 22.10 11.13
N ASP A 202 19.40 23.10 12.02
CA ASP A 202 19.46 22.85 13.46
C ASP A 202 18.16 22.26 13.98
N TRP A 203 17.02 22.73 13.46
CA TRP A 203 15.73 22.14 13.76
C TRP A 203 15.64 20.68 13.26
N LEU A 204 16.07 20.39 12.03
CA LEU A 204 16.06 19.02 11.49
C LEU A 204 16.93 18.05 12.30
N ARG A 205 18.07 18.51 12.79
CA ARG A 205 18.97 17.71 13.64
C ARG A 205 18.40 17.45 15.03
N GLN A 206 17.67 18.41 15.59
CA GLN A 206 17.09 18.30 16.94
C GLN A 206 15.74 17.57 16.92
N ALA A 207 14.98 17.72 15.85
CA ALA A 207 13.71 17.06 15.68
C ALA A 207 13.93 15.58 15.34
N ALA A 208 13.36 14.67 16.13
CA ALA A 208 13.41 13.23 15.84
C ALA A 208 12.46 12.89 14.69
N LEU A 209 12.81 13.30 13.46
CA LEU A 209 12.01 13.11 12.26
C LEU A 209 12.35 11.76 11.60
N ASP A 210 11.32 11.06 11.13
CA ASP A 210 11.47 9.83 10.33
C ASP A 210 11.61 10.16 8.83
N GLU A 211 10.96 11.24 8.39
CA GLU A 211 10.93 11.64 6.97
C GLU A 211 10.95 13.18 6.88
N VAL A 212 11.60 13.71 5.83
CA VAL A 212 11.56 15.12 5.49
C VAL A 212 11.11 15.28 4.04
N TYR A 213 10.07 16.07 3.85
CA TYR A 213 9.59 16.46 2.52
C TYR A 213 10.18 17.81 2.16
N VAL A 214 10.85 17.85 1.02
CA VAL A 214 11.50 19.07 0.50
C VAL A 214 10.82 19.45 -0.79
N ASP A 215 10.25 20.65 -0.84
CA ASP A 215 9.68 21.25 -2.04
C ASP A 215 10.21 22.68 -2.21
N ILE A 216 11.23 22.81 -3.03
CA ILE A 216 11.96 24.05 -3.26
C ILE A 216 12.02 24.29 -4.77
N PRO A 217 11.70 25.51 -5.24
CA PRO A 217 11.82 25.85 -6.66
C PRO A 217 13.25 25.61 -7.18
N MET A 218 13.37 25.04 -8.39
CA MET A 218 14.66 24.68 -8.98
C MET A 218 15.60 25.89 -9.20
N ASP A 219 15.07 27.08 -9.28
CA ASP A 219 15.88 28.31 -9.42
C ASP A 219 16.73 28.62 -8.17
N SER A 220 16.37 28.09 -7.03
CA SER A 220 17.12 28.20 -5.75
C SER A 220 18.09 27.04 -5.52
N GLY A 221 18.15 26.07 -6.45
CA GLY A 221 18.77 24.76 -6.24
C GLY A 221 20.27 24.77 -5.96
N ASP A 222 21.05 25.64 -6.58
CA ASP A 222 22.52 25.63 -6.43
C ASP A 222 22.97 25.99 -5.00
N SER A 223 22.22 26.82 -4.31
CA SER A 223 22.52 27.18 -2.91
C SER A 223 22.06 26.09 -1.92
N PHE A 224 21.13 25.21 -2.31
CA PHE A 224 20.55 24.20 -1.44
C PHE A 224 21.18 22.81 -1.55
N VAL A 225 21.92 22.54 -2.63
CA VAL A 225 22.59 21.24 -2.88
C VAL A 225 23.48 20.80 -1.72
N PRO A 226 24.27 21.65 -1.05
CA PRO A 226 25.07 21.23 0.10
C PRO A 226 24.24 20.69 1.26
N TYR A 227 23.07 21.29 1.52
CA TYR A 227 22.16 20.90 2.58
C TYR A 227 21.44 19.58 2.29
N LEU A 228 21.05 19.33 1.02
CA LEU A 228 20.48 18.04 0.60
C LEU A 228 21.48 16.90 0.86
N LYS A 229 22.75 17.11 0.54
CA LYS A 229 23.80 16.13 0.76
C LYS A 229 24.03 15.85 2.25
N GLU A 230 23.91 16.86 3.09
CA GLU A 230 24.03 16.73 4.54
C GLU A 230 22.82 16.00 5.14
N MET A 231 21.59 16.27 4.64
CA MET A 231 20.38 15.56 5.04
C MET A 231 20.44 14.06 4.66
N GLU A 232 20.95 13.72 3.48
CA GLU A 232 21.16 12.32 3.07
C GLU A 232 22.12 11.58 4.02
N LEU A 233 23.17 12.24 4.45
CA LEU A 233 24.15 11.68 5.40
C LEU A 233 23.56 11.47 6.80
N SER A 234 22.54 12.22 7.18
CA SER A 234 21.90 12.14 8.51
C SER A 234 20.86 11.03 8.66
N LEU A 235 20.72 10.10 7.69
CA LEU A 235 19.73 9.01 7.66
C LEU A 235 18.25 9.47 7.60
N ILE A 236 17.99 10.73 7.28
CA ILE A 236 16.66 11.27 7.09
C ILE A 236 16.20 10.91 5.67
N HIS A 237 15.03 10.29 5.55
CA HIS A 237 14.48 9.94 4.24
C HIS A 237 13.92 11.19 3.56
N ILE A 238 14.61 11.68 2.52
CA ILE A 238 14.15 12.81 1.71
C ILE A 238 13.15 12.28 0.68
N SER A 239 11.95 12.83 0.67
CA SER A 239 10.92 12.52 -0.31
C SER A 239 10.57 13.77 -1.11
N GLU A 240 10.72 13.70 -2.43
CA GLU A 240 10.20 14.74 -3.32
C GLU A 240 8.68 14.56 -3.49
N PRO A 241 7.89 15.63 -3.39
CA PRO A 241 6.47 15.54 -3.71
C PRO A 241 6.30 15.23 -5.20
N THR A 242 5.59 14.15 -5.51
CA THR A 242 5.28 13.78 -6.90
C THR A 242 4.29 14.82 -7.45
N ARG A 243 4.76 15.85 -8.13
CA ARG A 243 3.89 16.74 -8.91
C ARG A 243 3.19 15.90 -9.98
N ARG A 244 1.92 15.62 -9.77
CA ARG A 244 1.05 15.11 -10.84
C ARG A 244 0.70 16.28 -11.74
N SER A 245 1.36 16.31 -12.90
CA SER A 245 0.92 17.11 -14.05
C SER A 245 -0.47 16.68 -14.53
#